data_663ef8cb413de0d0b557e975c5dc0e9e
#
_entry.id   663ef8cb413de0d0b557e975c5dc0e9e
#
_cell.length_a   1.000
_cell.length_b   1.000
_cell.length_c   1.000
_cell.angle_alpha   90.00
_cell.angle_beta   90.00
_cell.angle_gamma   90.00
#
_symmetry.space_group_name_H-M   'P 1'
#
loop_
_entity.id
_entity.type
_entity.pdbx_description
1 polymer ?
#
loop_
_entity_poly.entity_id
_entity_poly.type
_entity_poly.pdbx_seq_one_letter_code
_entity_poly.pdbx_strand_id
1 'polypeptide(L)'
;MRWTIAEIGATAAARTIVRTLAMYRAITRNIEVVVKPRFVADRSSPENNYFFWAYTISITNNSDETVQLKTRHWRITDANGRRQEVRGAGVVGEEPVLKAGEQFEYTSGVPLQTPSGFMVGSYGMVSSAGEHFDIEVPAFSLDSVESKRTLN
;
A
#
# COMPACT_ATOMS: atom_id res chain seq x y z
N MET A 1 -8.36 10.01 -0.80
CA MET A 1 -8.48 10.67 0.41
C MET A 1 -7.35 11.62 0.71
N ARG A 2 -7.65 12.73 1.13
CA ARG A 2 -6.70 13.68 1.38
C ARG A 2 -6.66 14.01 2.80
N TRP A 3 -5.65 13.69 3.42
CA TRP A 3 -5.40 14.09 4.77
C TRP A 3 -4.37 15.13 4.71
N THR A 4 -4.63 16.28 5.22
CA THR A 4 -3.58 17.22 5.26
C THR A 4 -3.24 17.45 6.69
N ILE A 5 -1.99 17.47 6.94
CA ILE A 5 -1.47 17.78 8.26
C ILE A 5 -1.94 19.16 8.67
N ALA A 6 -2.04 20.02 7.69
CA ALA A 6 -2.41 21.39 7.97
C ALA A 6 -3.80 21.49 8.60
N GLU A 7 -4.71 20.67 8.11
CA GLU A 7 -6.04 20.71 8.67
C GLU A 7 -6.06 20.30 10.12
N ILE A 8 -5.32 19.26 10.42
CA ILE A 8 -5.26 18.78 11.78
C ILE A 8 -4.52 19.75 12.66
N GLY A 9 -3.45 20.30 12.15
CA GLY A 9 -2.63 21.19 12.92
C GLY A 9 -3.23 22.56 13.15
N ALA A 10 -4.33 22.85 12.50
CA ALA A 10 -4.93 24.18 12.64
C ALA A 10 -5.38 24.45 14.05
N THR A 11 -5.73 23.43 14.80
CA THR A 11 -6.13 23.63 16.16
C THR A 11 -4.99 23.31 17.09
N ALA A 12 -4.82 24.13 18.08
CA ALA A 12 -3.77 23.92 19.03
C ALA A 12 -3.92 22.61 19.76
N ALA A 13 -5.14 22.25 20.06
CA ALA A 13 -5.40 21.02 20.77
C ALA A 13 -5.03 19.82 19.93
N ALA A 14 -5.23 19.90 18.64
CA ALA A 14 -4.96 18.80 17.76
C ALA A 14 -3.48 18.57 17.61
N ARG A 15 -2.68 19.57 17.89
CA ARG A 15 -1.26 19.46 17.74
C ARG A 15 -0.67 18.31 18.50
N THR A 16 -1.22 18.02 19.66
CA THR A 16 -0.67 16.97 20.49
C THR A 16 -1.04 15.59 20.04
N ILE A 17 -2.00 15.47 19.13
CA ILE A 17 -2.42 14.18 18.67
C ILE A 17 -2.25 14.01 17.18
N VAL A 18 -1.52 14.92 16.56
CA VAL A 18 -1.27 14.80 15.14
C VAL A 18 -0.47 13.56 14.85
N ARG A 19 -0.91 12.82 13.87
CA ARG A 19 -0.19 11.66 13.43
C ARG A 19 0.12 11.80 11.99
N THR A 20 1.34 11.48 11.64
CA THR A 20 1.73 11.44 10.25
C THR A 20 1.27 10.12 9.70
N LEU A 21 0.54 10.15 8.62
CA LEU A 21 0.16 8.92 7.94
C LEU A 21 1.40 8.29 7.33
N ALA A 22 1.54 7.00 7.54
CA ALA A 22 2.68 6.29 7.00
C ALA A 22 2.60 6.32 5.47
N MET A 23 3.75 6.53 4.84
CA MET A 23 3.84 6.57 3.40
C MET A 23 5.15 5.91 2.99
N TYR A 24 5.06 4.98 2.06
CA TYR A 24 6.19 4.20 1.61
C TYR A 24 6.34 4.36 0.12
N ARG A 25 7.57 4.33 -0.36
CA ARG A 25 7.85 4.69 -1.73
C ARG A 25 9.01 3.88 -2.29
N ALA A 26 8.88 3.43 -3.53
CA ALA A 26 9.96 2.76 -4.24
C ALA A 26 9.91 3.18 -5.68
N ILE A 27 11.07 3.22 -6.33
CA ILE A 27 11.17 3.57 -7.74
C ILE A 27 11.95 2.48 -8.44
N THR A 28 11.37 1.91 -9.48
CA THR A 28 12.02 0.91 -10.33
C THR A 28 11.88 1.37 -11.76
N ARG A 29 13.00 1.55 -12.44
CA ARG A 29 13.00 1.95 -13.86
C ARG A 29 12.16 3.20 -14.10
N ASN A 30 12.26 4.17 -13.18
CA ASN A 30 11.53 5.43 -13.22
C ASN A 30 10.01 5.26 -13.10
N ILE A 31 9.56 4.15 -12.57
CA ILE A 31 8.16 3.98 -12.22
C ILE A 31 8.08 4.00 -10.71
N GLU A 32 7.30 4.93 -10.20
CA GLU A 32 7.22 5.15 -8.76
C GLU A 32 5.98 4.50 -8.18
N VAL A 33 6.16 3.76 -7.09
CA VAL A 33 5.05 3.15 -6.37
C VAL A 33 5.01 3.75 -4.97
N VAL A 34 3.88 4.34 -4.60
CA VAL A 34 3.66 4.92 -3.28
C VAL A 34 2.54 4.17 -2.60
N VAL A 35 2.76 3.76 -1.35
CA VAL A 35 1.76 3.02 -0.59
C VAL A 35 1.42 3.80 0.67
N LYS A 36 0.12 3.93 0.94
CA LYS A 36 -0.40 4.56 2.15
C LYS A 36 -1.34 3.61 2.85
N PRO A 37 -0.87 2.87 3.85
CA PRO A 37 -1.74 1.93 4.57
C PRO A 37 -2.50 2.64 5.68
N ARG A 38 -3.65 2.09 6.03
CA ARG A 38 -4.50 2.65 7.07
C ARG A 38 -5.26 1.54 7.77
N PHE A 39 -5.18 1.50 9.09
CA PHE A 39 -5.97 0.55 9.86
C PHE A 39 -7.44 0.96 9.82
N VAL A 40 -8.34 0.01 9.60
CA VAL A 40 -9.77 0.29 9.50
C VAL A 40 -10.46 -0.34 10.69
N ALA A 41 -10.62 0.45 11.75
CA ALA A 41 -11.20 -0.04 13.00
C ALA A 41 -12.63 -0.53 12.79
N ASP A 42 -13.39 0.17 11.95
CA ASP A 42 -14.78 -0.18 11.70
C ASP A 42 -14.97 -1.53 11.03
N ARG A 43 -13.93 -2.04 10.42
CA ARG A 43 -13.98 -3.34 9.75
C ARG A 43 -13.16 -4.37 10.47
N SER A 44 -12.74 -4.07 11.68
CA SER A 44 -11.92 -4.96 12.48
C SER A 44 -12.72 -5.46 13.66
N SER A 45 -12.31 -6.61 14.19
CA SER A 45 -12.92 -7.21 15.36
C SER A 45 -11.79 -7.83 16.18
N PRO A 46 -11.10 -7.02 17.00
CA PRO A 46 -9.95 -7.52 17.75
C PRO A 46 -10.29 -8.69 18.68
N GLU A 47 -11.48 -8.69 19.23
CA GLU A 47 -11.89 -9.78 20.12
C GLU A 47 -12.02 -11.10 19.35
N ASN A 48 -12.11 -11.05 18.03
CA ASN A 48 -12.13 -12.24 17.20
C ASN A 48 -10.84 -12.42 16.43
N ASN A 49 -9.79 -11.70 16.83
CA ASN A 49 -8.50 -11.75 16.16
C ASN A 49 -8.62 -11.43 14.67
N TYR A 50 -9.38 -10.40 14.38
CA TYR A 50 -9.58 -9.97 13.00
C TYR A 50 -9.24 -8.49 12.90
N PHE A 51 -8.17 -8.20 12.16
CA PHE A 51 -7.67 -6.84 11.99
C PHE A 51 -7.61 -6.55 10.51
N PHE A 52 -8.16 -5.42 10.09
CA PHE A 52 -8.30 -5.10 8.68
C PHE A 52 -7.65 -3.76 8.36
N TRP A 53 -6.88 -3.73 7.28
CA TRP A 53 -6.25 -2.51 6.78
C TRP A 53 -6.69 -2.26 5.36
N ALA A 54 -6.81 -0.97 5.03
CA ALA A 54 -6.90 -0.53 3.65
C ALA A 54 -5.55 0.02 3.25
N TYR A 55 -5.18 -0.15 2.00
CA TYR A 55 -3.95 0.48 1.52
C TYR A 55 -4.23 1.08 0.15
N THR A 56 -3.75 2.31 -0.04
CA THR A 56 -3.90 3.04 -1.28
C THR A 56 -2.55 3.07 -1.96
N ILE A 57 -2.53 2.66 -3.21
CA ILE A 57 -1.30 2.57 -3.98
C ILE A 57 -1.42 3.45 -5.20
N SER A 58 -0.38 4.28 -5.41
CA SER A 58 -0.26 5.11 -6.60
C SER A 58 0.93 4.62 -7.40
N ILE A 59 0.72 4.42 -8.68
CA ILE A 59 1.77 4.00 -9.60
C ILE A 59 1.92 5.09 -10.64
N THR A 60 3.09 5.72 -10.69
CA THR A 60 3.33 6.83 -11.59
C THR A 60 4.45 6.45 -12.55
N ASN A 61 4.16 6.55 -13.84
CA ASN A 61 5.14 6.22 -14.87
C ASN A 61 5.93 7.48 -15.25
N ASN A 62 7.10 7.62 -14.66
CA ASN A 62 7.98 8.74 -14.98
C ASN A 62 9.04 8.37 -16.02
N SER A 63 8.87 7.23 -16.68
CA SER A 63 9.74 6.84 -17.78
C SER A 63 9.24 7.47 -19.07
N ASP A 64 9.98 7.26 -20.13
CA ASP A 64 9.57 7.79 -21.42
C ASP A 64 8.89 6.73 -22.29
N GLU A 65 8.55 5.59 -21.70
CA GLU A 65 7.88 4.49 -22.40
C GLU A 65 6.50 4.25 -21.84
N THR A 66 5.59 3.77 -22.68
CA THR A 66 4.29 3.30 -22.20
C THR A 66 4.48 1.91 -21.60
N VAL A 67 3.89 1.69 -20.44
CA VAL A 67 3.96 0.41 -19.75
C VAL A 67 2.57 -0.06 -19.36
N GLN A 68 2.40 -1.36 -19.20
CA GLN A 68 1.12 -1.91 -18.76
C GLN A 68 1.36 -2.84 -17.58
N LEU A 69 0.56 -2.69 -16.54
CA LEU A 69 0.59 -3.59 -15.39
C LEU A 69 -0.20 -4.84 -15.75
N LYS A 70 0.43 -6.00 -15.63
CA LYS A 70 -0.21 -7.26 -16.00
C LYS A 70 -0.46 -8.16 -14.82
N THR A 71 0.44 -8.21 -13.83
CA THR A 71 0.32 -9.15 -12.73
C THR A 71 0.71 -8.50 -11.42
N ARG A 72 0.24 -9.10 -10.32
CA ARG A 72 0.62 -8.67 -8.99
C ARG A 72 1.11 -9.87 -8.18
N HIS A 73 2.02 -9.60 -7.27
CA HIS A 73 2.54 -10.64 -6.38
C HIS A 73 2.73 -10.01 -5.00
N TRP A 74 2.08 -10.57 -3.99
CA TRP A 74 2.16 -10.08 -2.62
C TRP A 74 2.69 -11.15 -1.69
N ARG A 75 3.50 -10.73 -0.72
CA ARG A 75 3.89 -11.57 0.41
C ARG A 75 3.48 -10.81 1.66
N ILE A 76 2.66 -11.46 2.48
CA ILE A 76 2.05 -10.85 3.64
C ILE A 76 2.47 -11.66 4.86
N THR A 77 3.05 -11.00 5.87
CA THR A 77 3.54 -11.67 7.06
C THR A 77 2.88 -11.05 8.28
N ASP A 78 2.32 -11.90 9.16
CA ASP A 78 1.69 -11.40 10.37
C ASP A 78 2.70 -11.38 11.52
N ALA A 79 2.25 -10.93 12.71
CA ALA A 79 3.14 -10.76 13.84
C ALA A 79 3.69 -12.07 14.38
N ASN A 80 3.05 -13.18 14.05
CA ASN A 80 3.51 -14.51 14.47
C ASN A 80 4.42 -15.16 13.44
N GLY A 81 4.74 -14.44 12.37
CA GLY A 81 5.62 -14.96 11.33
C GLY A 81 4.91 -15.81 10.30
N ARG A 82 3.58 -15.91 10.35
CA ARG A 82 2.85 -16.63 9.32
C ARG A 82 2.89 -15.84 8.04
N ARG A 83 3.17 -16.55 6.98
CA ARG A 83 3.33 -15.92 5.68
C ARG A 83 2.27 -16.41 4.71
N GLN A 84 1.74 -15.48 3.94
CA GLN A 84 0.74 -15.73 2.93
C GLN A 84 1.23 -15.11 1.63
N GLU A 85 1.03 -15.82 0.54
CA GLU A 85 1.45 -15.33 -0.76
C GLU A 85 0.23 -15.23 -1.67
N VAL A 86 0.13 -14.13 -2.42
CA VAL A 86 -1.00 -13.90 -3.33
C VAL A 86 -0.44 -13.51 -4.69
N ARG A 87 -0.86 -14.22 -5.72
CA ARG A 87 -0.48 -13.90 -7.09
C ARG A 87 -1.75 -13.79 -7.91
N GLY A 88 -1.77 -12.88 -8.86
CA GLY A 88 -2.93 -12.73 -9.71
C GLY A 88 -2.69 -11.77 -10.84
N ALA A 89 -3.70 -11.68 -11.71
CA ALA A 89 -3.66 -10.78 -12.85
C ALA A 89 -4.19 -9.42 -12.43
N GLY A 90 -3.51 -8.37 -12.84
CA GLY A 90 -3.97 -7.02 -12.64
C GLY A 90 -4.10 -6.58 -11.19
N VAL A 91 -4.75 -5.46 -11.00
CA VAL A 91 -5.07 -4.91 -9.67
C VAL A 91 -6.52 -4.42 -9.72
N VAL A 92 -7.30 -4.79 -8.71
CA VAL A 92 -8.74 -4.47 -8.60
C VAL A 92 -9.47 -4.65 -9.94
N GLY A 93 -9.15 -5.74 -10.63
CA GLY A 93 -9.82 -6.08 -11.88
C GLY A 93 -9.34 -5.33 -13.09
N GLU A 94 -8.22 -4.60 -13.01
CA GLU A 94 -7.72 -3.82 -14.13
C GLU A 94 -6.27 -4.11 -14.42
N GLU A 95 -5.90 -3.92 -15.69
CA GLU A 95 -4.51 -4.00 -16.14
C GLU A 95 -4.16 -2.68 -16.77
N PRO A 96 -3.92 -1.65 -15.93
CA PRO A 96 -3.81 -0.29 -16.46
C PRO A 96 -2.61 -0.08 -17.37
N VAL A 97 -2.84 0.69 -18.42
CA VAL A 97 -1.80 1.11 -19.35
C VAL A 97 -1.43 2.53 -18.99
N LEU A 98 -0.15 2.78 -18.74
CA LEU A 98 0.32 4.10 -18.33
C LEU A 98 1.29 4.63 -19.34
N LYS A 99 0.91 5.72 -19.98
CA LYS A 99 1.82 6.45 -20.85
C LYS A 99 2.77 7.27 -19.99
N ALA A 100 3.82 7.78 -20.60
CA ALA A 100 4.76 8.62 -19.88
C ALA A 100 4.03 9.73 -19.12
N GLY A 101 4.28 9.84 -17.84
CA GLY A 101 3.68 10.85 -16.97
C GLY A 101 2.34 10.49 -16.38
N GLU A 102 1.76 9.35 -16.75
CA GLU A 102 0.45 8.97 -16.24
C GLU A 102 0.53 8.21 -14.95
N GLN A 103 -0.55 8.25 -14.19
CA GLN A 103 -0.62 7.65 -12.87
C GLN A 103 -1.90 6.83 -12.74
N PHE A 104 -1.81 5.73 -12.03
CA PHE A 104 -2.96 4.91 -11.66
C PHE A 104 -2.98 4.76 -10.15
N GLU A 105 -4.14 4.94 -9.55
CA GLU A 105 -4.27 4.84 -8.11
C GLU A 105 -5.42 3.92 -7.76
N TYR A 106 -5.23 3.06 -6.75
CA TYR A 106 -6.29 2.17 -6.32
C TYR A 106 -6.16 1.92 -4.82
N THR A 107 -7.27 1.45 -4.22
CA THR A 107 -7.29 1.09 -2.80
C THR A 107 -7.78 -0.36 -2.70
N SER A 108 -7.11 -1.12 -1.87
CA SER A 108 -7.50 -2.50 -1.62
C SER A 108 -7.39 -2.75 -0.12
N GLY A 109 -7.64 -3.98 0.31
CA GLY A 109 -7.62 -4.28 1.73
C GLY A 109 -6.98 -5.61 2.04
N VAL A 110 -6.58 -5.77 3.29
CA VAL A 110 -5.97 -7.01 3.75
C VAL A 110 -6.34 -7.25 5.21
N PRO A 111 -6.76 -8.47 5.55
CA PRO A 111 -7.00 -8.83 6.96
C PRO A 111 -5.81 -9.61 7.51
N LEU A 112 -5.57 -9.46 8.80
CA LEU A 112 -4.63 -10.30 9.52
C LEU A 112 -5.31 -10.79 10.79
N GLN A 113 -4.76 -11.86 11.36
CA GLN A 113 -5.23 -12.38 12.64
C GLN A 113 -4.48 -11.77 13.81
N THR A 114 -3.51 -10.92 13.53
CA THR A 114 -2.70 -10.25 14.55
C THR A 114 -2.79 -8.75 14.38
N PRO A 115 -2.52 -7.97 15.43
CA PRO A 115 -2.68 -6.51 15.34
C PRO A 115 -1.60 -5.81 14.54
N SER A 116 -0.62 -6.56 14.04
CA SER A 116 0.42 -5.96 13.21
C SER A 116 0.96 -6.99 12.24
N GLY A 117 1.69 -6.50 11.23
CA GLY A 117 2.33 -7.34 10.24
C GLY A 117 2.98 -6.45 9.20
N PHE A 118 3.31 -7.03 8.06
CA PHE A 118 3.83 -6.23 6.96
C PHE A 118 3.59 -6.92 5.64
N MET A 119 3.63 -6.14 4.57
CA MET A 119 3.45 -6.62 3.21
C MET A 119 4.60 -6.13 2.35
N VAL A 120 4.93 -6.94 1.35
CA VAL A 120 5.89 -6.55 0.33
C VAL A 120 5.44 -7.23 -0.95
N GLY A 121 5.73 -6.62 -2.08
CA GLY A 121 5.29 -7.21 -3.32
C GLY A 121 5.95 -6.64 -4.55
N SER A 122 5.38 -6.98 -5.70
CA SER A 122 5.86 -6.50 -6.98
C SER A 122 4.73 -6.55 -7.98
N TYR A 123 4.88 -5.77 -9.04
CA TYR A 123 3.98 -5.83 -10.18
C TYR A 123 4.77 -6.25 -11.41
N GLY A 124 4.19 -7.15 -12.19
CA GLY A 124 4.77 -7.52 -13.47
C GLY A 124 4.27 -6.57 -14.53
N MET A 125 5.20 -5.95 -15.24
CA MET A 125 4.91 -4.93 -16.24
C MET A 125 5.35 -5.38 -17.61
N VAL A 126 4.74 -4.79 -18.65
CA VAL A 126 5.15 -5.00 -20.02
C VAL A 126 5.30 -3.64 -20.65
N SER A 127 6.44 -3.38 -21.28
CA SER A 127 6.66 -2.11 -21.97
C SER A 127 6.05 -2.15 -23.37
N SER A 128 5.95 -0.99 -23.99
CA SER A 128 5.44 -0.90 -25.36
C SER A 128 6.33 -1.65 -26.34
N ALA A 129 7.58 -1.90 -25.98
CA ALA A 129 8.49 -2.69 -26.80
C ALA A 129 8.33 -4.19 -26.55
N GLY A 130 7.42 -4.60 -25.67
CA GLY A 130 7.18 -6.01 -25.39
C GLY A 130 8.09 -6.58 -24.34
N GLU A 131 8.85 -5.76 -23.65
CA GLU A 131 9.76 -6.24 -22.63
C GLU A 131 9.02 -6.45 -21.30
N HIS A 132 9.20 -7.60 -20.67
CA HIS A 132 8.62 -7.91 -19.37
C HIS A 132 9.61 -7.58 -18.27
N PHE A 133 9.14 -6.93 -17.22
CA PHE A 133 9.97 -6.61 -16.08
C PHE A 133 9.10 -6.42 -14.86
N ASP A 134 9.71 -6.49 -13.68
CA ASP A 134 8.99 -6.30 -12.43
C ASP A 134 9.36 -4.95 -11.82
N ILE A 135 8.38 -4.30 -11.21
CA ILE A 135 8.65 -3.14 -10.39
C ILE A 135 8.30 -3.49 -8.95
N GLU A 136 9.03 -2.89 -8.02
CA GLU A 136 8.87 -3.23 -6.63
C GLU A 136 7.82 -2.39 -5.94
N VAL A 137 7.01 -3.04 -5.11
CA VAL A 137 6.19 -2.35 -4.13
C VAL A 137 7.00 -2.35 -2.84
N PRO A 138 7.26 -1.19 -2.24
CA PRO A 138 8.07 -1.15 -1.03
C PRO A 138 7.40 -1.93 0.09
N ALA A 139 8.21 -2.54 0.95
CA ALA A 139 7.67 -3.19 2.13
C ALA A 139 6.99 -2.13 3.00
N PHE A 140 5.82 -2.44 3.52
CA PHE A 140 5.13 -1.49 4.38
C PHE A 140 4.51 -2.19 5.58
N SER A 141 4.47 -1.47 6.69
CA SER A 141 3.96 -2.00 7.94
C SER A 141 2.45 -1.90 8.01
N LEU A 142 1.86 -2.89 8.66
CA LEU A 142 0.45 -2.89 8.99
C LEU A 142 0.38 -2.82 10.50
N ASP A 143 0.01 -1.66 11.04
CA ASP A 143 -0.05 -1.43 12.47
C ASP A 143 -1.42 -0.93 12.85
N SER A 144 -1.99 -1.53 13.88
CA SER A 144 -3.24 -1.02 14.41
C SER A 144 -2.93 0.06 15.46
N VAL A 145 -3.91 0.88 15.74
CA VAL A 145 -3.75 1.93 16.74
C VAL A 145 -3.43 1.30 18.09
N GLU A 146 -4.05 0.18 18.34
CA GLU A 146 -3.87 -0.52 19.59
C GLU A 146 -2.46 -1.01 19.78
N SER A 147 -1.90 -1.60 18.72
CA SER A 147 -0.54 -2.07 18.74
C SER A 147 0.44 -0.94 19.02
N LYS A 148 0.19 0.20 18.46
CA LYS A 148 1.05 1.36 18.69
C LYS A 148 0.98 1.83 20.11
N ARG A 149 -0.18 1.76 20.69
CA ARG A 149 -0.33 2.19 22.07
C ARG A 149 0.41 1.33 23.05
N THR A 150 0.41 0.04 22.81
CA THR A 150 1.09 -0.86 23.73
C THR A 150 2.59 -0.72 23.69
N LEU A 151 3.12 -0.15 22.65
CA LEU A 151 4.55 0.04 22.55
C LEU A 151 5.04 1.24 23.33
N ASN A 152 4.15 2.05 23.79
CA ASN A 152 4.52 3.18 24.60
C ASN A 152 4.46 2.84 26.07
#